data_284a233ec0785cdfed232e69ecc45606
#
_entry.id   284a233ec0785cdfed232e69ecc45606
#
_cell.length_a   1.000
_cell.length_b   1.000
_cell.length_c   1.000
_cell.angle_alpha   90.00
_cell.angle_beta   90.00
_cell.angle_gamma   90.00
#
_symmetry.space_group_name_H-M   'P 1'
#
loop_
_entity.id
_entity.type
_entity.pdbx_description
1 polymer ?
#
loop_
_entity_poly.entity_id
_entity_poly.type
_entity_poly.pdbx_seq_one_letter_code
_entity_poly.pdbx_strand_id
1 'polypeptide(L)'
;MSATVENVEYKDTAIPVVYEHSSYIPIVSMQLVFTDSGHLANTKDGLATLSAKLLGEGTSKDGATKFAKKLDNNAIELNAHTGRETFVIEVSALKEKFDTAMDLLQELLQDPNYTQDALEQIKRQQLGYLAQKQSDYDYIASLNLREILFDNSALARPYDGTPQSIESISLDDIKKFISKHLGYDNLIVVAGGDISDKELQDYTKKIASLLPKVEVKKLASIKVSDKKVTRYITKDTQQAYIYFGAPFDYSYEAKDQYKAKITEFVLGGSGFGSRLMEEIRVKRGLSYGAYCMLRESKEASYLSGYLQTKIATQEEAKAIVQKVVDDFVAKGITAKELQSAKDFLVGSEPLRVESLAQRLHRAFNEFYYNRGLGYSKKQLQDIENATLDEVNEFIKSHKELRDISFAIVTAK
;
A
#
# COMPACT_ATOMS: atom_id res chain seq x y z
N MET A 1 -22.57 -11.54 7.28
CA MET A 1 -22.81 -11.64 5.81
C MET A 1 -21.48 -11.45 5.12
N SER A 2 -21.30 -11.92 3.88
CA SER A 2 -20.08 -11.64 3.10
C SER A 2 -20.28 -10.32 2.35
N ALA A 3 -19.18 -9.62 2.07
CA ALA A 3 -19.22 -8.41 1.26
C ALA A 3 -19.81 -8.67 -0.13
N THR A 4 -20.47 -7.67 -0.70
CA THR A 4 -21.05 -7.65 -2.05
C THR A 4 -20.39 -6.53 -2.87
N VAL A 5 -20.55 -6.60 -4.20
CA VAL A 5 -20.23 -5.49 -5.09
C VAL A 5 -21.48 -5.17 -5.90
N GLU A 6 -21.91 -3.93 -5.82
CA GLU A 6 -23.02 -3.40 -6.57
C GLU A 6 -22.59 -2.17 -7.35
N ASN A 7 -23.37 -1.78 -8.36
CA ASN A 7 -23.13 -0.56 -9.11
C ASN A 7 -24.22 0.47 -8.79
N VAL A 8 -23.80 1.69 -8.52
CA VAL A 8 -24.68 2.84 -8.39
C VAL A 8 -24.59 3.66 -9.66
N GLU A 9 -25.68 3.69 -10.43
CA GLU A 9 -25.75 4.46 -11.67
C GLU A 9 -25.80 5.97 -11.39
N TYR A 10 -24.84 6.69 -11.94
CA TYR A 10 -24.78 8.16 -11.91
C TYR A 10 -24.35 8.69 -13.28
N LYS A 11 -25.26 9.43 -13.94
CA LYS A 11 -25.08 9.90 -15.33
C LYS A 11 -24.76 8.71 -16.27
N ASP A 12 -23.59 8.73 -16.89
CA ASP A 12 -23.09 7.74 -17.82
C ASP A 12 -22.09 6.74 -17.19
N THR A 13 -22.03 6.69 -15.86
CA THR A 13 -21.05 5.91 -15.11
C THR A 13 -21.73 5.01 -14.09
N ALA A 14 -21.34 3.74 -14.09
CA ALA A 14 -21.67 2.78 -13.04
C ALA A 14 -20.55 2.83 -11.98
N ILE A 15 -20.84 3.44 -10.83
CA ILE A 15 -19.89 3.58 -9.71
C ILE A 15 -19.90 2.28 -8.90
N PRO A 16 -18.79 1.54 -8.81
CA PRO A 16 -18.74 0.32 -8.02
C PRO A 16 -18.81 0.63 -6.52
N VAL A 17 -19.59 -0.15 -5.80
CA VAL A 17 -19.75 -0.09 -4.34
C VAL A 17 -19.45 -1.45 -3.77
N VAL A 18 -18.33 -1.56 -3.04
CA VAL A 18 -17.97 -2.74 -2.26
C VAL A 18 -18.56 -2.57 -0.86
N TYR A 19 -19.44 -3.45 -0.45
CA TYR A 19 -20.26 -3.25 0.74
C TYR A 19 -20.40 -4.50 1.60
N GLU A 20 -20.35 -4.34 2.94
CA GLU A 20 -20.73 -5.37 3.91
C GLU A 20 -21.61 -4.79 5.02
N HIS A 21 -22.86 -5.24 5.08
CA HIS A 21 -23.74 -4.88 6.20
C HIS A 21 -23.31 -5.58 7.49
N SER A 22 -23.22 -4.81 8.58
CA SER A 22 -22.92 -5.31 9.92
C SER A 22 -23.54 -4.43 10.99
N SER A 23 -24.51 -4.94 11.73
CA SER A 23 -25.19 -4.23 12.81
C SER A 23 -24.68 -4.61 14.23
N TYR A 24 -23.55 -5.33 14.32
CA TYR A 24 -22.98 -5.72 15.62
C TYR A 24 -22.52 -4.51 16.45
N ILE A 25 -22.00 -3.50 15.77
CA ILE A 25 -21.59 -2.22 16.36
C ILE A 25 -22.27 -1.13 15.53
N PRO A 26 -22.90 -0.12 16.18
CA PRO A 26 -23.62 0.94 15.47
C PRO A 26 -22.65 1.96 14.87
N ILE A 27 -21.71 1.49 14.05
CA ILE A 27 -20.71 2.29 13.33
C ILE A 27 -20.94 2.09 11.84
N VAL A 28 -20.76 3.16 11.08
CA VAL A 28 -20.71 3.16 9.63
C VAL A 28 -19.35 3.73 9.21
N SER A 29 -18.68 3.04 8.29
CA SER A 29 -17.46 3.50 7.64
C SER A 29 -17.66 3.51 6.13
N MET A 30 -17.20 4.58 5.47
CA MET A 30 -17.25 4.75 4.02
C MET A 30 -15.93 5.31 3.53
N GLN A 31 -15.35 4.67 2.52
CA GLN A 31 -14.15 5.13 1.83
C GLN A 31 -14.50 5.50 0.39
N LEU A 32 -14.08 6.66 -0.03
CA LEU A 32 -14.09 7.13 -1.41
C LEU A 32 -12.71 6.86 -1.99
N VAL A 33 -12.56 5.82 -2.78
CA VAL A 33 -11.29 5.39 -3.36
C VAL A 33 -11.23 5.84 -4.82
N PHE A 34 -10.40 6.83 -5.11
CA PHE A 34 -10.15 7.30 -6.46
C PHE A 34 -8.95 6.53 -7.04
N THR A 35 -9.18 5.83 -8.13
CA THR A 35 -8.14 5.04 -8.80
C THR A 35 -7.23 5.90 -9.67
N ASP A 36 -6.01 5.45 -9.94
CA ASP A 36 -5.04 6.16 -10.78
C ASP A 36 -4.76 7.62 -10.33
N SER A 37 -4.87 7.87 -9.02
CA SER A 37 -4.85 9.21 -8.39
C SER A 37 -3.86 9.31 -7.22
N GLY A 38 -3.03 8.29 -7.00
CA GLY A 38 -2.05 8.24 -5.93
C GLY A 38 -0.70 8.87 -6.30
N HIS A 39 0.34 8.42 -5.62
CA HIS A 39 1.70 8.93 -5.82
C HIS A 39 2.24 8.76 -7.25
N LEU A 40 1.80 7.71 -7.96
CA LEU A 40 2.22 7.46 -9.33
C LEU A 40 1.65 8.47 -10.33
N ALA A 41 0.61 9.21 -9.96
CA ALA A 41 0.04 10.31 -10.74
C ALA A 41 0.77 11.66 -10.51
N ASN A 42 1.77 11.70 -9.64
CA ASN A 42 2.49 12.92 -9.29
C ASN A 42 3.22 13.54 -10.48
N THR A 43 2.96 14.82 -10.75
CA THR A 43 3.78 15.64 -11.65
C THR A 43 4.98 16.26 -10.92
N LYS A 44 4.86 16.49 -9.62
CA LYS A 44 5.92 16.92 -8.69
C LYS A 44 5.95 15.95 -7.50
N ASP A 45 7.14 15.59 -7.02
CA ASP A 45 7.29 14.68 -5.89
C ASP A 45 6.60 15.24 -4.64
N GLY A 46 5.75 14.44 -4.00
CA GLY A 46 4.96 14.84 -2.82
C GLY A 46 3.65 15.57 -3.12
N LEU A 47 3.28 15.80 -4.40
CA LEU A 47 2.06 16.55 -4.74
C LEU A 47 0.79 15.86 -4.24
N ALA A 48 0.62 14.56 -4.46
CA ALA A 48 -0.52 13.81 -3.96
C ALA A 48 -0.60 13.83 -2.42
N THR A 49 0.56 13.67 -1.75
CA THR A 49 0.65 13.76 -0.28
C THR A 49 0.20 15.13 0.24
N LEU A 50 0.70 16.22 -0.34
CA LEU A 50 0.28 17.56 0.07
C LEU A 50 -1.19 17.84 -0.27
N SER A 51 -1.68 17.30 -1.39
CA SER A 51 -3.10 17.43 -1.77
C SER A 51 -4.03 16.77 -0.75
N ALA A 52 -3.69 15.57 -0.28
CA ALA A 52 -4.45 14.89 0.76
C ALA A 52 -4.37 15.63 2.11
N LYS A 53 -3.19 16.09 2.51
CA LYS A 53 -3.01 16.86 3.75
C LYS A 53 -3.77 18.18 3.72
N LEU A 54 -3.74 18.90 2.59
CA LEU A 54 -4.45 20.17 2.48
C LEU A 54 -5.96 19.98 2.51
N LEU A 55 -6.48 18.91 1.96
CA LEU A 55 -7.89 18.57 2.07
C LEU A 55 -8.29 18.34 3.53
N GLY A 56 -7.39 17.79 4.36
CA GLY A 56 -7.59 17.61 5.80
C GLY A 56 -7.60 18.90 6.63
N GLU A 57 -7.24 20.06 6.04
CA GLU A 57 -7.23 21.38 6.74
C GLU A 57 -8.62 22.01 6.85
N GLY A 58 -9.70 21.26 6.62
CA GLY A 58 -11.08 21.68 6.79
C GLY A 58 -11.60 22.57 5.67
N THR A 59 -12.60 23.40 5.96
CA THR A 59 -13.27 24.27 4.98
C THR A 59 -12.72 25.70 5.02
N SER A 60 -12.91 26.48 3.93
CA SER A 60 -12.50 27.88 3.90
C SER A 60 -13.25 28.72 4.94
N LYS A 61 -14.50 28.36 5.22
CA LYS A 61 -15.36 29.03 6.20
C LYS A 61 -14.92 28.79 7.65
N ASP A 62 -14.54 27.56 8.00
CA ASP A 62 -14.24 27.17 9.38
C ASP A 62 -12.74 27.12 9.68
N GLY A 63 -11.91 26.88 8.66
CA GLY A 63 -10.51 26.55 8.84
C GLY A 63 -10.30 25.22 9.56
N ALA A 64 -9.05 24.81 9.75
CA ALA A 64 -8.70 23.52 10.33
C ALA A 64 -9.27 23.32 11.74
N THR A 65 -9.09 24.30 12.63
CA THR A 65 -9.41 24.14 14.05
C THR A 65 -10.92 24.02 14.33
N LYS A 66 -11.74 24.86 13.69
CA LYS A 66 -13.20 24.79 13.92
C LYS A 66 -13.79 23.56 13.25
N PHE A 67 -13.30 23.21 12.08
CA PHE A 67 -13.76 22.02 11.37
C PHE A 67 -13.42 20.76 12.17
N ALA A 68 -12.18 20.62 12.68
CA ALA A 68 -11.80 19.54 13.57
C ALA A 68 -12.71 19.44 14.81
N LYS A 69 -13.02 20.57 15.45
CA LYS A 69 -13.97 20.59 16.57
C LYS A 69 -15.38 20.12 16.20
N LYS A 70 -15.86 20.41 14.98
CA LYS A 70 -17.15 19.88 14.50
C LYS A 70 -17.11 18.36 14.40
N LEU A 71 -16.01 17.80 13.90
CA LEU A 71 -15.80 16.36 13.81
C LEU A 71 -15.74 15.73 15.20
N ASP A 72 -14.88 16.25 16.08
CA ASP A 72 -14.67 15.73 17.44
C ASP A 72 -15.97 15.76 18.28
N ASN A 73 -16.73 16.86 18.22
CA ASN A 73 -18.00 16.99 18.95
C ASN A 73 -19.08 15.98 18.55
N ASN A 74 -18.94 15.37 17.37
CA ASN A 74 -19.86 14.36 16.85
C ASN A 74 -19.23 12.97 16.79
N ALA A 75 -18.00 12.78 17.31
CA ALA A 75 -17.23 11.53 17.21
C ALA A 75 -17.13 11.04 15.75
N ILE A 76 -16.85 11.97 14.83
CA ILE A 76 -16.67 11.69 13.40
C ILE A 76 -15.19 11.66 13.08
N GLU A 77 -14.74 10.62 12.41
CA GLU A 77 -13.43 10.53 11.79
C GLU A 77 -13.58 10.84 10.30
N LEU A 78 -12.84 11.84 9.80
CA LEU A 78 -12.79 12.20 8.39
C LEU A 78 -11.34 12.49 8.04
N ASN A 79 -10.76 11.65 7.16
CA ASN A 79 -9.36 11.68 6.80
C ASN A 79 -9.19 11.58 5.28
N ALA A 80 -8.10 12.15 4.76
CA ALA A 80 -7.67 11.96 3.39
C ALA A 80 -6.22 11.47 3.37
N HIS A 81 -5.93 10.48 2.54
CA HIS A 81 -4.60 9.93 2.39
C HIS A 81 -4.36 9.39 0.97
N THR A 82 -3.11 9.11 0.64
CA THR A 82 -2.73 8.62 -0.68
C THR A 82 -1.93 7.33 -0.58
N GLY A 83 -2.30 6.36 -1.42
CA GLY A 83 -1.50 5.19 -1.71
C GLY A 83 -0.63 5.40 -2.97
N ARG A 84 -0.03 4.33 -3.48
CA ARG A 84 0.70 4.40 -4.75
C ARG A 84 -0.22 4.75 -5.91
N GLU A 85 -1.33 4.03 -6.03
CA GLU A 85 -2.28 4.11 -7.15
C GLU A 85 -3.54 4.91 -6.82
N THR A 86 -3.86 5.08 -5.54
CA THR A 86 -5.15 5.61 -5.09
C THR A 86 -5.02 6.86 -4.23
N PHE A 87 -6.01 7.73 -4.33
CA PHE A 87 -6.32 8.76 -3.35
C PHE A 87 -7.58 8.32 -2.61
N VAL A 88 -7.57 8.39 -1.28
CA VAL A 88 -8.68 7.91 -0.46
C VAL A 88 -9.17 9.01 0.48
N ILE A 89 -10.48 9.21 0.53
CA ILE A 89 -11.14 10.00 1.55
C ILE A 89 -11.98 9.00 2.35
N GLU A 90 -11.78 8.98 3.66
CA GLU A 90 -12.44 8.05 4.57
C GLU A 90 -13.26 8.82 5.60
N VAL A 91 -14.49 8.37 5.81
CA VAL A 91 -15.39 8.89 6.83
C VAL A 91 -15.94 7.74 7.68
N SER A 92 -15.91 7.90 9.00
CA SER A 92 -16.47 6.93 9.96
C SER A 92 -17.16 7.66 11.09
N ALA A 93 -18.32 7.16 11.50
CA ALA A 93 -19.09 7.70 12.61
C ALA A 93 -20.04 6.66 13.19
N LEU A 94 -20.61 6.97 14.36
CA LEU A 94 -21.79 6.26 14.85
C LEU A 94 -22.92 6.40 13.82
N LYS A 95 -23.77 5.37 13.68
CA LYS A 95 -24.92 5.37 12.76
C LYS A 95 -25.79 6.61 12.91
N GLU A 96 -26.14 7.00 14.13
CA GLU A 96 -26.97 8.18 14.44
C GLU A 96 -26.30 9.52 14.07
N LYS A 97 -24.99 9.53 13.82
CA LYS A 97 -24.19 10.70 13.43
C LYS A 97 -23.74 10.65 11.97
N PHE A 98 -24.06 9.57 11.26
CA PHE A 98 -23.52 9.37 9.91
C PHE A 98 -24.07 10.39 8.90
N ASP A 99 -25.35 10.81 9.02
CA ASP A 99 -25.89 11.92 8.23
C ASP A 99 -25.08 13.21 8.43
N THR A 100 -24.77 13.55 9.69
CA THR A 100 -23.93 14.70 10.02
C THR A 100 -22.52 14.55 9.44
N ALA A 101 -21.96 13.33 9.46
CA ALA A 101 -20.65 13.05 8.88
C ALA A 101 -20.66 13.26 7.36
N MET A 102 -21.71 12.81 6.69
CA MET A 102 -21.87 13.00 5.24
C MET A 102 -22.10 14.48 4.87
N ASP A 103 -22.78 15.25 5.70
CA ASP A 103 -22.94 16.69 5.49
C ASP A 103 -21.60 17.43 5.67
N LEU A 104 -20.79 17.08 6.67
CA LEU A 104 -19.45 17.65 6.85
C LEU A 104 -18.50 17.24 5.71
N LEU A 105 -18.57 16.00 5.22
CA LEU A 105 -17.83 15.57 4.03
C LEU A 105 -18.25 16.40 2.80
N GLN A 106 -19.54 16.65 2.64
CA GLN A 106 -20.05 17.50 1.56
C GLN A 106 -19.54 18.94 1.68
N GLU A 107 -19.61 19.56 2.89
CA GLU A 107 -19.03 20.87 3.14
C GLU A 107 -17.55 20.92 2.74
N LEU A 108 -16.78 19.90 3.14
CA LEU A 108 -15.36 19.80 2.82
C LEU A 108 -15.09 19.72 1.30
N LEU A 109 -15.86 18.92 0.57
CA LEU A 109 -15.66 18.73 -0.88
C LEU A 109 -16.08 19.99 -1.67
N GLN A 110 -17.07 20.74 -1.20
CA GLN A 110 -17.56 21.96 -1.86
C GLN A 110 -16.72 23.19 -1.57
N ASP A 111 -16.18 23.31 -0.37
CA ASP A 111 -15.48 24.51 0.11
C ASP A 111 -14.21 24.16 0.90
N PRO A 112 -13.26 23.39 0.31
CA PRO A 112 -12.03 23.03 1.02
C PRO A 112 -11.17 24.26 1.33
N ASN A 113 -10.42 24.22 2.43
CA ASN A 113 -9.54 25.30 2.88
C ASN A 113 -8.30 25.45 2.00
N TYR A 114 -8.51 25.75 0.73
CA TYR A 114 -7.42 25.97 -0.24
C TYR A 114 -6.89 27.42 -0.15
N THR A 115 -6.35 27.76 1.03
CA THR A 115 -5.69 29.04 1.29
C THR A 115 -4.18 28.91 1.30
N GLN A 116 -3.48 30.04 1.03
CA GLN A 116 -2.02 30.05 1.06
C GLN A 116 -1.48 29.73 2.45
N ASP A 117 -2.14 30.24 3.50
CA ASP A 117 -1.73 30.01 4.90
C ASP A 117 -1.80 28.55 5.28
N ALA A 118 -2.89 27.84 4.90
CA ALA A 118 -3.02 26.40 5.10
C ALA A 118 -1.94 25.63 4.33
N LEU A 119 -1.69 25.97 3.07
CA LEU A 119 -0.63 25.37 2.28
C LEU A 119 0.75 25.53 2.94
N GLU A 120 1.10 26.74 3.36
CA GLU A 120 2.39 27.00 4.03
C GLU A 120 2.50 26.25 5.36
N GLN A 121 1.40 26.06 6.07
CA GLN A 121 1.39 25.27 7.31
C GLN A 121 1.71 23.79 7.02
N ILE A 122 1.03 23.15 6.07
CA ILE A 122 1.29 21.74 5.74
C ILE A 122 2.66 21.56 5.11
N LYS A 123 3.18 22.52 4.33
CA LYS A 123 4.56 22.49 3.84
C LYS A 123 5.56 22.46 4.99
N ARG A 124 5.41 23.34 5.99
CA ARG A 124 6.29 23.33 7.18
C ARG A 124 6.25 21.99 7.91
N GLN A 125 5.06 21.40 8.08
CA GLN A 125 4.94 20.06 8.70
C GLN A 125 5.63 19.00 7.84
N GLN A 126 5.46 19.03 6.52
CA GLN A 126 6.07 18.07 5.61
C GLN A 126 7.61 18.20 5.58
N LEU A 127 8.13 19.43 5.57
CA LEU A 127 9.56 19.67 5.65
C LEU A 127 10.16 19.19 6.99
N GLY A 128 9.44 19.39 8.09
CA GLY A 128 9.80 18.83 9.40
C GLY A 128 9.86 17.30 9.39
N TYR A 129 8.85 16.66 8.79
CA TYR A 129 8.84 15.21 8.58
C TYR A 129 10.04 14.72 7.74
N LEU A 130 10.30 15.38 6.61
CA LEU A 130 11.44 15.03 5.76
C LEU A 130 12.78 15.23 6.46
N ALA A 131 12.91 16.26 7.31
CA ALA A 131 14.12 16.47 8.12
C ALA A 131 14.35 15.30 9.11
N GLN A 132 13.30 14.79 9.76
CA GLN A 132 13.42 13.59 10.61
C GLN A 132 13.82 12.35 9.78
N LYS A 133 13.29 12.21 8.56
CA LYS A 133 13.61 11.09 7.67
C LYS A 133 15.07 11.05 7.21
N GLN A 134 15.82 12.14 7.32
CA GLN A 134 17.26 12.15 7.04
C GLN A 134 18.09 11.33 8.04
N SER A 135 17.55 11.05 9.23
CA SER A 135 18.14 10.18 10.24
C SER A 135 17.45 8.81 10.33
N ASP A 136 16.47 8.55 9.50
CA ASP A 136 15.81 7.24 9.38
C ASP A 136 16.55 6.41 8.31
N TYR A 137 17.47 5.57 8.76
CA TYR A 137 18.33 4.82 7.85
C TYR A 137 17.60 3.71 7.10
N ASP A 138 16.53 3.18 7.65
CA ASP A 138 15.63 2.25 6.95
C ASP A 138 14.92 2.95 5.78
N TYR A 139 14.40 4.17 6.02
CA TYR A 139 13.81 4.99 4.97
C TYR A 139 14.81 5.30 3.85
N ILE A 140 16.02 5.72 4.21
CA ILE A 140 17.08 6.05 3.24
C ILE A 140 17.45 4.81 2.40
N ALA A 141 17.66 3.65 3.04
CA ALA A 141 18.00 2.41 2.36
C ALA A 141 16.88 1.96 1.43
N SER A 142 15.62 2.01 1.89
CA SER A 142 14.45 1.62 1.09
C SER A 142 14.24 2.53 -0.14
N LEU A 143 14.44 3.85 0.01
CA LEU A 143 14.36 4.81 -1.09
C LEU A 143 15.43 4.53 -2.14
N ASN A 144 16.68 4.32 -1.72
CA ASN A 144 17.79 3.97 -2.61
C ASN A 144 17.58 2.63 -3.32
N LEU A 145 17.00 1.63 -2.64
CA LEU A 145 16.63 0.37 -3.30
C LEU A 145 15.58 0.60 -4.39
N ARG A 146 14.56 1.42 -4.13
CA ARG A 146 13.54 1.74 -5.13
C ARG A 146 14.14 2.43 -6.35
N GLU A 147 15.06 3.38 -6.15
CA GLU A 147 15.79 4.02 -7.25
C GLU A 147 16.57 3.01 -8.09
N ILE A 148 17.19 1.99 -7.46
CA ILE A 148 17.92 0.93 -8.19
C ILE A 148 16.96 0.04 -8.98
N LEU A 149 15.85 -0.39 -8.35
CA LEU A 149 14.91 -1.34 -8.96
C LEU A 149 14.06 -0.72 -10.07
N PHE A 150 13.71 0.56 -9.94
CA PHE A 150 12.73 1.19 -10.84
C PHE A 150 13.32 2.30 -11.72
N ASP A 151 14.63 2.56 -11.59
CA ASP A 151 15.35 3.58 -12.35
C ASP A 151 14.59 4.92 -12.36
N ASN A 152 14.49 5.59 -13.48
CA ASN A 152 13.85 6.91 -13.61
C ASN A 152 12.30 6.85 -13.69
N SER A 153 11.67 5.76 -13.28
CA SER A 153 10.21 5.63 -13.31
C SER A 153 9.51 6.34 -12.15
N ALA A 154 8.19 6.44 -12.22
CA ALA A 154 7.38 6.99 -11.14
C ALA A 154 7.51 6.21 -9.82
N LEU A 155 7.81 4.90 -9.87
CA LEU A 155 8.04 4.07 -8.68
C LEU A 155 9.36 4.39 -7.96
N ALA A 156 10.37 4.92 -8.66
CA ALA A 156 11.64 5.32 -8.05
C ALA A 156 11.51 6.61 -7.22
N ARG A 157 10.54 7.47 -7.56
CA ARG A 157 10.41 8.82 -6.99
C ARG A 157 10.00 8.80 -5.52
N PRO A 158 10.47 9.77 -4.70
CA PRO A 158 10.06 9.87 -3.30
C PRO A 158 8.59 10.30 -3.19
N TYR A 159 7.75 9.45 -2.63
CA TYR A 159 6.31 9.71 -2.48
C TYR A 159 6.04 10.90 -1.56
N ASP A 160 6.86 11.05 -0.52
CA ASP A 160 6.78 12.15 0.45
C ASP A 160 7.36 13.46 -0.09
N GLY A 161 7.96 13.44 -1.28
CA GLY A 161 8.65 14.57 -1.87
C GLY A 161 10.10 14.74 -1.40
N THR A 162 10.72 15.77 -1.92
CA THR A 162 12.00 16.30 -1.47
C THR A 162 11.79 17.72 -0.92
N PRO A 163 12.70 18.28 -0.11
CA PRO A 163 12.57 19.68 0.32
C PRO A 163 12.31 20.65 -0.83
N GLN A 164 13.06 20.50 -1.92
CA GLN A 164 12.93 21.35 -3.11
C GLN A 164 11.57 21.17 -3.81
N SER A 165 11.10 19.92 -3.96
CA SER A 165 9.80 19.68 -4.59
C SER A 165 8.64 20.20 -3.74
N ILE A 166 8.67 19.99 -2.42
CA ILE A 166 7.67 20.49 -1.48
C ILE A 166 7.57 22.02 -1.51
N GLU A 167 8.71 22.71 -1.47
CA GLU A 167 8.75 24.19 -1.60
C GLU A 167 8.15 24.66 -2.92
N SER A 168 8.39 23.94 -4.01
CA SER A 168 7.94 24.31 -5.37
C SER A 168 6.46 24.07 -5.65
N ILE A 169 5.75 23.28 -4.81
CA ILE A 169 4.33 23.00 -5.01
C ILE A 169 3.51 24.23 -4.67
N SER A 170 2.70 24.69 -5.61
CA SER A 170 1.79 25.81 -5.45
C SER A 170 0.37 25.36 -5.11
N LEU A 171 -0.45 26.29 -4.65
CA LEU A 171 -1.88 26.03 -4.44
C LEU A 171 -2.60 25.64 -5.74
N ASP A 172 -2.16 26.22 -6.86
CA ASP A 172 -2.69 25.91 -8.18
C ASP A 172 -2.33 24.46 -8.62
N ASP A 173 -1.13 23.96 -8.29
CA ASP A 173 -0.74 22.58 -8.53
C ASP A 173 -1.68 21.61 -7.80
N ILE A 174 -2.01 21.91 -6.52
CA ILE A 174 -2.91 21.09 -5.71
C ILE A 174 -4.34 21.11 -6.28
N LYS A 175 -4.88 22.31 -6.58
CA LYS A 175 -6.20 22.45 -7.18
C LYS A 175 -6.32 21.69 -8.51
N LYS A 176 -5.29 21.80 -9.35
CA LYS A 176 -5.22 21.05 -10.62
C LYS A 176 -5.14 19.54 -10.40
N PHE A 177 -4.35 19.10 -9.41
CA PHE A 177 -4.25 17.67 -9.10
C PHE A 177 -5.62 17.13 -8.66
N ILE A 178 -6.28 17.75 -7.68
CA ILE A 178 -7.58 17.34 -7.18
C ILE A 178 -8.63 17.32 -8.30
N SER A 179 -8.76 18.42 -9.06
CA SER A 179 -9.76 18.53 -10.13
C SER A 179 -9.55 17.57 -11.29
N LYS A 180 -8.32 17.10 -11.50
CA LYS A 180 -7.96 16.17 -12.58
C LYS A 180 -8.04 14.71 -12.17
N HIS A 181 -7.90 14.41 -10.89
CA HIS A 181 -7.75 13.04 -10.42
C HIS A 181 -8.87 12.54 -9.51
N LEU A 182 -9.71 13.42 -8.95
CA LEU A 182 -10.84 13.03 -8.10
C LEU A 182 -12.16 13.27 -8.85
N GLY A 183 -12.62 12.26 -9.55
CA GLY A 183 -13.85 12.29 -10.33
C GLY A 183 -14.81 11.16 -9.99
N TYR A 184 -16.07 11.30 -10.40
CA TYR A 184 -17.05 10.23 -10.17
C TYR A 184 -16.82 9.00 -11.07
N ASP A 185 -16.10 9.14 -12.15
CA ASP A 185 -15.83 8.08 -13.14
C ASP A 185 -14.59 7.23 -12.83
N ASN A 186 -13.78 7.63 -11.85
CA ASN A 186 -12.72 6.81 -11.28
C ASN A 186 -12.90 6.50 -9.78
N LEU A 187 -14.11 6.69 -9.26
CA LEU A 187 -14.50 6.44 -7.89
C LEU A 187 -14.91 4.98 -7.69
N ILE A 188 -14.41 4.37 -6.65
CA ILE A 188 -14.91 3.15 -6.02
C ILE A 188 -15.33 3.51 -4.60
N VAL A 189 -16.55 3.15 -4.21
CA VAL A 189 -17.00 3.30 -2.82
C VAL A 189 -16.78 1.98 -2.09
N VAL A 190 -16.16 2.04 -0.91
CA VAL A 190 -16.02 0.88 -0.01
C VAL A 190 -16.72 1.25 1.29
N ALA A 191 -17.75 0.52 1.64
CA ALA A 191 -18.56 0.86 2.82
C ALA A 191 -18.94 -0.36 3.63
N GLY A 192 -19.17 -0.15 4.92
CA GLY A 192 -19.69 -1.19 5.79
C GLY A 192 -20.14 -0.67 7.13
N GLY A 193 -20.89 -1.51 7.83
CA GLY A 193 -21.48 -1.21 9.12
C GLY A 193 -22.99 -1.24 9.10
N ASP A 194 -23.61 -0.51 10.02
CA ASP A 194 -25.06 -0.47 10.19
C ASP A 194 -25.70 0.58 9.27
N ILE A 195 -25.61 0.36 7.98
CA ILE A 195 -26.17 1.18 6.90
C ILE A 195 -26.94 0.29 5.93
N SER A 196 -28.05 0.76 5.40
CA SER A 196 -28.83 0.04 4.38
C SER A 196 -28.29 0.31 2.98
N ASP A 197 -28.57 -0.61 2.06
CA ASP A 197 -28.23 -0.47 0.63
C ASP A 197 -28.79 0.83 0.03
N LYS A 198 -30.03 1.19 0.42
CA LYS A 198 -30.66 2.42 -0.06
C LYS A 198 -29.92 3.68 0.41
N GLU A 199 -29.63 3.78 1.72
CA GLU A 199 -28.87 4.90 2.27
C GLU A 199 -27.51 5.02 1.58
N LEU A 200 -26.83 3.88 1.38
CA LEU A 200 -25.52 3.84 0.71
C LEU A 200 -25.60 4.31 -0.74
N GLN A 201 -26.62 3.90 -1.49
CA GLN A 201 -26.86 4.38 -2.85
C GLN A 201 -27.14 5.88 -2.88
N ASP A 202 -27.96 6.40 -1.95
CA ASP A 202 -28.30 7.83 -1.86
C ASP A 202 -27.05 8.66 -1.54
N TYR A 203 -26.21 8.24 -0.58
CA TYR A 203 -24.95 8.90 -0.27
C TYR A 203 -23.96 8.84 -1.43
N THR A 204 -23.85 7.70 -2.10
CA THR A 204 -22.96 7.57 -3.27
C THR A 204 -23.35 8.54 -4.37
N LYS A 205 -24.66 8.66 -4.69
CA LYS A 205 -25.16 9.63 -5.68
C LYS A 205 -24.93 11.07 -5.24
N LYS A 206 -25.16 11.38 -3.95
CA LYS A 206 -24.92 12.71 -3.37
C LYS A 206 -23.44 13.09 -3.55
N ILE A 207 -22.51 12.22 -3.20
CA ILE A 207 -21.07 12.47 -3.37
C ILE A 207 -20.69 12.60 -4.84
N ALA A 208 -21.16 11.69 -5.71
CA ALA A 208 -20.89 11.74 -7.15
C ALA A 208 -21.35 13.07 -7.78
N SER A 209 -22.44 13.68 -7.26
CA SER A 209 -22.93 14.96 -7.75
C SER A 209 -22.00 16.14 -7.46
N LEU A 210 -21.07 16.01 -6.51
CA LEU A 210 -20.08 17.01 -6.13
C LEU A 210 -18.78 16.89 -6.91
N LEU A 211 -18.57 15.75 -7.56
CA LEU A 211 -17.34 15.42 -8.25
C LEU A 211 -17.43 15.73 -9.75
N PRO A 212 -16.34 16.21 -10.37
CA PRO A 212 -16.28 16.37 -11.82
C PRO A 212 -16.21 15.00 -12.51
N LYS A 213 -16.44 14.99 -13.83
CA LYS A 213 -15.96 13.91 -14.69
C LYS A 213 -14.48 14.16 -15.00
N VAL A 214 -13.66 13.13 -14.88
CA VAL A 214 -12.22 13.23 -15.13
C VAL A 214 -11.80 12.19 -16.17
N GLU A 215 -10.76 12.50 -16.93
CA GLU A 215 -10.12 11.55 -17.82
C GLU A 215 -8.82 11.08 -17.18
N VAL A 216 -8.90 9.99 -16.40
CA VAL A 216 -7.74 9.42 -15.72
C VAL A 216 -7.02 8.45 -16.64
N LYS A 217 -5.72 8.68 -16.83
CA LYS A 217 -4.87 7.75 -17.58
C LYS A 217 -4.52 6.57 -16.69
N LYS A 218 -4.79 5.36 -17.18
CA LYS A 218 -4.29 4.14 -16.52
C LYS A 218 -2.78 4.20 -16.40
N LEU A 219 -2.29 3.87 -15.22
CA LEU A 219 -0.87 3.79 -14.96
C LEU A 219 -0.26 2.63 -15.75
N ALA A 220 0.89 2.88 -16.38
CA ALA A 220 1.57 1.85 -17.15
C ALA A 220 2.34 0.91 -16.23
N SER A 221 2.44 -0.36 -16.61
CA SER A 221 3.33 -1.30 -15.94
C SER A 221 4.79 -0.85 -16.09
N ILE A 222 5.55 -0.96 -15.03
CA ILE A 222 6.94 -0.53 -14.91
C ILE A 222 7.81 -1.78 -14.81
N LYS A 223 8.77 -1.90 -15.73
CA LYS A 223 9.73 -3.01 -15.68
C LYS A 223 10.69 -2.81 -14.50
N VAL A 224 10.87 -3.84 -13.72
CA VAL A 224 11.88 -3.88 -12.65
C VAL A 224 13.25 -4.13 -13.27
N SER A 225 14.28 -3.43 -12.80
CA SER A 225 15.65 -3.59 -13.28
C SER A 225 16.21 -4.97 -12.93
N ASP A 226 16.77 -5.64 -13.90
CA ASP A 226 17.50 -6.92 -13.77
C ASP A 226 19.00 -6.72 -13.48
N LYS A 227 19.46 -5.48 -13.34
CA LYS A 227 20.85 -5.15 -13.01
C LYS A 227 21.16 -5.50 -11.55
N LYS A 228 22.25 -6.20 -11.32
CA LYS A 228 22.78 -6.50 -9.98
C LYS A 228 23.63 -5.33 -9.49
N VAL A 229 23.05 -4.46 -8.74
CA VAL A 229 23.70 -3.24 -8.21
C VAL A 229 23.84 -3.34 -6.70
N THR A 230 25.01 -3.02 -6.16
CA THR A 230 25.18 -2.73 -4.72
C THR A 230 25.54 -1.27 -4.56
N ARG A 231 24.68 -0.52 -3.85
CA ARG A 231 24.89 0.89 -3.52
C ARG A 231 25.13 1.04 -2.03
N TYR A 232 26.27 1.63 -1.65
CA TYR A 232 26.58 1.98 -0.26
C TYR A 232 26.30 3.46 -0.04
N ILE A 233 25.58 3.77 1.05
CA ILE A 233 25.24 5.10 1.49
C ILE A 233 25.92 5.33 2.84
N THR A 234 26.93 6.23 2.87
CA THR A 234 27.66 6.51 4.09
C THR A 234 26.88 7.45 5.02
N LYS A 235 26.64 7.00 6.23
CA LYS A 235 26.01 7.75 7.31
C LYS A 235 26.72 7.47 8.63
N ASP A 236 26.55 8.34 9.61
CA ASP A 236 27.04 8.10 10.99
C ASP A 236 26.08 7.14 11.70
N THR A 237 26.41 5.86 11.66
CA THR A 237 25.58 4.77 12.20
C THR A 237 26.44 3.69 12.86
N GLN A 238 25.85 2.97 13.81
CA GLN A 238 26.50 1.83 14.50
C GLN A 238 26.14 0.48 13.85
N GLN A 239 25.22 0.48 12.90
CA GLN A 239 24.74 -0.72 12.23
C GLN A 239 24.69 -0.50 10.70
N ALA A 240 24.69 -1.59 9.96
CA ALA A 240 24.39 -1.59 8.53
C ALA A 240 22.91 -1.93 8.33
N TYR A 241 22.23 -1.08 7.56
CA TYR A 241 20.84 -1.24 7.16
C TYR A 241 20.84 -1.72 5.70
N ILE A 242 20.55 -2.99 5.52
CA ILE A 242 20.64 -3.68 4.23
C ILE A 242 19.23 -3.87 3.68
N TYR A 243 18.92 -3.18 2.59
CA TYR A 243 17.73 -3.40 1.79
C TYR A 243 18.12 -4.09 0.49
N PHE A 244 17.33 -5.06 0.07
CA PHE A 244 17.59 -5.84 -1.12
C PHE A 244 16.33 -6.11 -1.91
N GLY A 245 16.47 -6.33 -3.21
CA GLY A 245 15.35 -6.62 -4.07
C GLY A 245 15.78 -7.15 -5.41
N ALA A 246 14.85 -7.78 -6.10
CA ALA A 246 15.06 -8.41 -7.41
C ALA A 246 13.78 -8.31 -8.24
N PRO A 247 13.85 -8.44 -9.57
CA PRO A 247 12.67 -8.65 -10.40
C PRO A 247 11.91 -9.89 -9.96
N PHE A 248 10.60 -9.86 -10.17
CA PHE A 248 9.75 -11.03 -10.07
C PHE A 248 8.80 -10.96 -11.26
N ASP A 249 9.15 -11.70 -12.32
CA ASP A 249 8.42 -11.69 -13.59
C ASP A 249 7.08 -12.43 -13.46
N TYR A 250 6.18 -11.82 -12.67
CA TYR A 250 4.91 -12.40 -12.29
C TYR A 250 3.77 -11.40 -12.47
N SER A 251 2.65 -11.86 -13.04
CA SER A 251 1.49 -11.03 -13.22
C SER A 251 0.58 -11.01 -11.99
N TYR A 252 0.13 -9.85 -11.58
CA TYR A 252 -0.90 -9.71 -10.54
C TYR A 252 -2.25 -10.36 -10.95
N GLU A 253 -2.48 -10.63 -12.25
CA GLU A 253 -3.65 -11.32 -12.79
C GLU A 253 -3.49 -12.85 -12.83
N ALA A 254 -2.32 -13.37 -12.49
CA ALA A 254 -2.08 -14.81 -12.49
C ALA A 254 -3.03 -15.54 -11.55
N LYS A 255 -3.43 -16.75 -11.92
CA LYS A 255 -4.40 -17.54 -11.15
C LYS A 255 -3.74 -18.42 -10.08
N ASP A 256 -2.42 -18.53 -10.11
CA ASP A 256 -1.62 -19.39 -9.23
C ASP A 256 -0.86 -18.64 -8.15
N GLN A 257 -1.39 -17.49 -7.71
CA GLN A 257 -0.80 -16.64 -6.67
C GLN A 257 -0.62 -17.35 -5.32
N TYR A 258 -1.32 -18.46 -5.09
CA TYR A 258 -1.08 -19.31 -3.93
C TYR A 258 0.35 -19.86 -3.90
N LYS A 259 0.97 -20.11 -5.06
CA LYS A 259 2.36 -20.54 -5.15
C LYS A 259 3.32 -19.42 -4.75
N ALA A 260 3.05 -18.18 -5.20
CA ALA A 260 3.83 -17.01 -4.77
C ALA A 260 3.74 -16.79 -3.26
N LYS A 261 2.55 -16.98 -2.64
CA LYS A 261 2.38 -16.88 -1.18
C LYS A 261 3.17 -17.97 -0.43
N ILE A 262 3.15 -19.21 -0.89
CA ILE A 262 3.94 -20.29 -0.31
C ILE A 262 5.44 -19.99 -0.47
N THR A 263 5.85 -19.51 -1.64
CA THR A 263 7.22 -19.11 -1.94
C THR A 263 7.70 -18.01 -1.00
N GLU A 264 6.92 -16.94 -0.86
CA GLU A 264 7.20 -15.82 0.06
C GLU A 264 7.33 -16.33 1.50
N PHE A 265 6.37 -17.12 1.96
CA PHE A 265 6.35 -17.63 3.33
C PHE A 265 7.63 -18.37 3.68
N VAL A 266 8.06 -19.30 2.82
CA VAL A 266 9.25 -20.13 3.06
C VAL A 266 10.54 -19.34 2.91
N LEU A 267 10.62 -18.40 1.96
CA LEU A 267 11.84 -17.64 1.73
C LEU A 267 12.14 -16.66 2.85
N GLY A 268 11.16 -15.81 3.25
CA GLY A 268 11.41 -14.75 4.23
C GLY A 268 10.15 -14.13 4.84
N GLY A 269 8.95 -14.49 4.40
CA GLY A 269 7.69 -13.85 4.82
C GLY A 269 7.17 -14.31 6.18
N SER A 270 7.52 -15.51 6.62
CA SER A 270 7.00 -16.08 7.88
C SER A 270 7.71 -15.61 9.15
N GLY A 271 8.81 -14.87 9.03
CA GLY A 271 9.68 -14.64 10.18
C GLY A 271 10.37 -15.94 10.62
N PHE A 272 10.17 -16.36 11.87
CA PHE A 272 10.71 -17.62 12.37
C PHE A 272 10.22 -18.81 11.52
N GLY A 273 11.18 -19.64 11.08
CA GLY A 273 10.93 -20.79 10.21
C GLY A 273 11.15 -20.48 8.73
N SER A 274 11.32 -19.21 8.31
CA SER A 274 11.76 -18.88 6.96
C SER A 274 13.27 -19.11 6.78
N ARG A 275 13.68 -19.33 5.53
CA ARG A 275 15.10 -19.61 5.23
C ARG A 275 16.02 -18.44 5.55
N LEU A 276 15.60 -17.21 5.25
CA LEU A 276 16.39 -16.02 5.58
C LEU A 276 16.57 -15.88 7.11
N MET A 277 15.50 -16.06 7.86
CA MET A 277 15.56 -15.97 9.33
C MET A 277 16.44 -17.10 9.91
N GLU A 278 16.29 -18.33 9.42
CA GLU A 278 17.07 -19.48 9.87
C GLU A 278 18.56 -19.29 9.61
N GLU A 279 18.93 -18.88 8.39
CA GLU A 279 20.34 -18.75 7.99
C GLU A 279 21.03 -17.53 8.62
N ILE A 280 20.33 -16.41 8.76
CA ILE A 280 20.93 -15.15 9.22
C ILE A 280 20.86 -15.01 10.72
N ARG A 281 19.68 -15.27 11.33
CA ARG A 281 19.46 -15.09 12.77
C ARG A 281 19.81 -16.34 13.56
N VAL A 282 19.15 -17.46 13.25
CA VAL A 282 19.19 -18.66 14.11
C VAL A 282 20.58 -19.30 14.07
N LYS A 283 21.12 -19.54 12.88
CA LYS A 283 22.43 -20.24 12.74
C LYS A 283 23.64 -19.36 13.00
N ARG A 284 23.55 -18.05 12.68
CA ARG A 284 24.74 -17.17 12.69
C ARG A 284 24.64 -15.97 13.64
N GLY A 285 23.47 -15.63 14.11
CA GLY A 285 23.27 -14.47 14.99
C GLY A 285 23.66 -13.13 14.36
N LEU A 286 23.62 -13.00 13.04
CA LEU A 286 24.07 -11.81 12.33
C LEU A 286 23.06 -10.66 12.43
N SER A 287 21.77 -10.96 12.57
CA SER A 287 20.69 -10.00 12.63
C SER A 287 19.61 -10.43 13.61
N TYR A 288 18.88 -9.47 14.15
CA TYR A 288 17.67 -9.77 14.94
C TYR A 288 16.52 -10.29 14.05
N GLY A 289 16.49 -9.87 12.79
CA GLY A 289 15.50 -10.32 11.82
C GLY A 289 15.98 -10.14 10.39
N ALA A 290 15.53 -11.02 9.50
CA ALA A 290 15.75 -10.94 8.06
C ALA A 290 14.46 -11.35 7.36
N TYR A 291 13.90 -10.45 6.56
CA TYR A 291 12.59 -10.60 5.96
C TYR A 291 12.62 -10.30 4.47
N CYS A 292 11.75 -10.95 3.72
CA CYS A 292 11.44 -10.53 2.36
C CYS A 292 9.97 -10.77 2.03
N MET A 293 9.49 -10.06 1.02
CA MET A 293 8.13 -10.13 0.51
C MET A 293 8.15 -10.13 -1.01
N LEU A 294 7.29 -10.92 -1.62
CA LEU A 294 6.97 -10.84 -3.04
C LEU A 294 5.84 -9.82 -3.21
N ARG A 295 6.16 -8.70 -3.83
CA ARG A 295 5.20 -7.64 -4.12
C ARG A 295 4.57 -7.89 -5.47
N GLU A 296 3.24 -7.92 -5.50
CA GLU A 296 2.45 -8.05 -6.71
C GLU A 296 1.52 -6.85 -6.81
N SER A 297 1.67 -6.05 -7.85
CA SER A 297 0.80 -4.90 -8.11
C SER A 297 0.58 -4.70 -9.62
N LYS A 298 -0.37 -3.84 -9.96
CA LYS A 298 -0.67 -3.51 -11.37
C LYS A 298 0.52 -2.90 -12.10
N GLU A 299 1.36 -2.14 -11.34
CA GLU A 299 2.49 -1.42 -11.90
C GLU A 299 3.76 -2.25 -11.99
N ALA A 300 4.03 -3.09 -11.00
CA ALA A 300 5.23 -3.91 -10.96
C ALA A 300 5.11 -5.07 -9.97
N SER A 301 5.78 -6.18 -10.29
CA SER A 301 6.00 -7.28 -9.34
C SER A 301 7.49 -7.43 -9.08
N TYR A 302 7.87 -7.57 -7.80
CA TYR A 302 9.26 -7.62 -7.38
C TYR A 302 9.43 -8.24 -5.99
N LEU A 303 10.61 -8.80 -5.75
CA LEU A 303 11.09 -9.16 -4.41
C LEU A 303 11.60 -7.91 -3.70
N SER A 304 11.24 -7.71 -2.45
CA SER A 304 11.89 -6.73 -1.57
C SER A 304 12.11 -7.32 -0.18
N GLY A 305 13.26 -7.04 0.40
CA GLY A 305 13.59 -7.52 1.74
C GLY A 305 14.53 -6.59 2.48
N TYR A 306 14.70 -6.85 3.76
CA TYR A 306 15.58 -6.05 4.60
C TYR A 306 16.11 -6.85 5.79
N LEU A 307 17.25 -6.40 6.29
CA LEU A 307 17.84 -6.80 7.57
C LEU A 307 18.75 -5.70 8.10
N GLN A 308 19.02 -5.74 9.39
CA GLN A 308 20.01 -4.89 10.04
C GLN A 308 21.08 -5.77 10.68
N THR A 309 22.35 -5.38 10.55
CA THR A 309 23.47 -6.16 11.11
C THR A 309 24.57 -5.22 11.60
N LYS A 310 25.57 -5.76 12.27
CA LYS A 310 26.78 -4.99 12.61
C LYS A 310 27.53 -4.62 11.33
N ILE A 311 28.17 -3.45 11.31
CA ILE A 311 28.97 -3.00 10.16
C ILE A 311 30.03 -4.04 9.78
N ALA A 312 30.71 -4.63 10.76
CA ALA A 312 31.75 -5.64 10.54
C ALA A 312 31.24 -6.93 9.85
N THR A 313 29.92 -7.20 9.89
CA THR A 313 29.31 -8.41 9.31
C THR A 313 28.42 -8.12 8.12
N GLN A 314 28.40 -6.90 7.60
CA GLN A 314 27.48 -6.51 6.53
C GLN A 314 27.73 -7.27 5.23
N GLU A 315 28.99 -7.52 4.85
CA GLU A 315 29.34 -8.26 3.62
C GLU A 315 28.99 -9.75 3.76
N GLU A 316 29.21 -10.33 4.93
CA GLU A 316 28.79 -11.70 5.22
C GLU A 316 27.27 -11.84 5.12
N ALA A 317 26.52 -10.93 5.76
CA ALA A 317 25.05 -10.94 5.73
C ALA A 317 24.51 -10.78 4.30
N LYS A 318 25.08 -9.87 3.50
CA LYS A 318 24.76 -9.67 2.10
C LYS A 318 25.00 -10.97 1.27
N ALA A 319 26.18 -11.57 1.46
CA ALA A 319 26.54 -12.81 0.75
C ALA A 319 25.60 -13.97 1.12
N ILE A 320 25.15 -14.05 2.37
CA ILE A 320 24.20 -15.07 2.82
C ILE A 320 22.82 -14.83 2.19
N VAL A 321 22.33 -13.59 2.11
CA VAL A 321 21.07 -13.30 1.43
C VAL A 321 21.11 -13.81 -0.01
N GLN A 322 22.17 -13.45 -0.77
CA GLN A 322 22.34 -13.92 -2.15
C GLN A 322 22.37 -15.45 -2.21
N LYS A 323 23.15 -16.08 -1.36
CA LYS A 323 23.27 -17.55 -1.32
C LYS A 323 21.94 -18.23 -0.99
N VAL A 324 21.18 -17.71 -0.04
CA VAL A 324 19.87 -18.27 0.35
C VAL A 324 18.91 -18.23 -0.84
N VAL A 325 18.84 -17.10 -1.55
CA VAL A 325 17.96 -16.97 -2.73
C VAL A 325 18.46 -17.86 -3.88
N ASP A 326 19.77 -17.92 -4.13
CA ASP A 326 20.35 -18.81 -5.17
C ASP A 326 20.02 -20.27 -4.89
N ASP A 327 20.23 -20.74 -3.66
CA ASP A 327 19.92 -22.10 -3.23
C ASP A 327 18.41 -22.37 -3.28
N PHE A 328 17.59 -21.39 -2.91
CA PHE A 328 16.13 -21.49 -2.92
C PHE A 328 15.60 -21.70 -4.33
N VAL A 329 16.03 -20.86 -5.28
CA VAL A 329 15.61 -20.98 -6.69
C VAL A 329 16.17 -22.27 -7.33
N ALA A 330 17.39 -22.69 -6.97
CA ALA A 330 18.00 -23.90 -7.54
C ALA A 330 17.35 -25.19 -7.05
N LYS A 331 17.04 -25.27 -5.76
CA LYS A 331 16.65 -26.52 -5.08
C LYS A 331 15.15 -26.61 -4.80
N GLY A 332 14.44 -25.46 -4.76
CA GLY A 332 13.06 -25.41 -4.32
C GLY A 332 12.92 -25.57 -2.80
N ILE A 333 11.74 -25.95 -2.35
CA ILE A 333 11.38 -26.18 -0.94
C ILE A 333 11.27 -27.66 -0.63
N THR A 334 11.31 -28.01 0.65
CA THR A 334 11.10 -29.37 1.15
C THR A 334 9.63 -29.63 1.47
N ALA A 335 9.24 -30.91 1.56
CA ALA A 335 7.89 -31.29 1.98
C ALA A 335 7.53 -30.73 3.38
N LYS A 336 8.51 -30.66 4.30
CA LYS A 336 8.32 -30.08 5.64
C LYS A 336 8.03 -28.58 5.57
N GLU A 337 8.77 -27.82 4.73
CA GLU A 337 8.55 -26.39 4.55
C GLU A 337 7.18 -26.12 3.91
N LEU A 338 6.78 -26.92 2.92
CA LEU A 338 5.46 -26.84 2.31
C LEU A 338 4.35 -27.07 3.36
N GLN A 339 4.49 -28.14 4.18
CA GLN A 339 3.50 -28.42 5.21
C GLN A 339 3.40 -27.27 6.24
N SER A 340 4.54 -26.75 6.70
CA SER A 340 4.55 -25.59 7.62
C SER A 340 3.90 -24.35 7.01
N ALA A 341 4.10 -24.11 5.70
CA ALA A 341 3.45 -23.00 4.99
C ALA A 341 1.92 -23.18 4.94
N LYS A 342 1.44 -24.39 4.63
CA LYS A 342 0.02 -24.74 4.62
C LYS A 342 -0.60 -24.52 6.00
N ASP A 343 0.00 -25.12 7.04
CA ASP A 343 -0.51 -25.06 8.41
C ASP A 343 -0.65 -23.60 8.89
N PHE A 344 0.34 -22.76 8.59
CA PHE A 344 0.31 -21.35 9.01
C PHE A 344 -0.64 -20.50 8.17
N LEU A 345 -0.55 -20.59 6.84
CA LEU A 345 -1.35 -19.74 5.94
C LEU A 345 -2.85 -20.01 6.10
N VAL A 346 -3.23 -21.28 6.27
CA VAL A 346 -4.61 -21.68 6.50
C VAL A 346 -5.02 -21.43 7.95
N GLY A 347 -4.20 -21.84 8.91
CA GLY A 347 -4.52 -21.70 10.34
C GLY A 347 -4.62 -20.25 10.84
N SER A 348 -3.89 -19.31 10.21
CA SER A 348 -3.94 -17.89 10.56
C SER A 348 -5.09 -17.12 9.88
N GLU A 349 -5.85 -17.74 9.00
CA GLU A 349 -6.93 -17.09 8.25
C GLU A 349 -7.99 -16.39 9.11
N PRO A 350 -8.50 -16.99 10.21
CA PRO A 350 -9.49 -16.31 11.05
C PRO A 350 -9.04 -14.94 11.53
N LEU A 351 -7.75 -14.77 11.86
CA LEU A 351 -7.18 -13.51 12.33
C LEU A 351 -7.14 -12.41 11.26
N ARG A 352 -7.25 -12.78 9.99
CA ARG A 352 -7.19 -11.86 8.85
C ARG A 352 -8.55 -11.33 8.40
N VAL A 353 -9.63 -11.83 8.99
CA VAL A 353 -11.02 -11.46 8.67
C VAL A 353 -11.85 -11.16 9.91
N GLU A 354 -11.21 -10.98 11.05
CA GLU A 354 -11.86 -10.76 12.33
C GLU A 354 -12.68 -9.47 12.33
N SER A 355 -12.07 -8.34 11.94
CA SER A 355 -12.74 -7.05 11.90
C SER A 355 -13.46 -6.78 10.57
N LEU A 356 -14.51 -5.94 10.63
CA LEU A 356 -15.20 -5.45 9.42
C LEU A 356 -14.22 -4.76 8.46
N ALA A 357 -13.32 -3.94 8.98
CA ALA A 357 -12.31 -3.25 8.18
C ALA A 357 -11.41 -4.23 7.41
N GLN A 358 -10.95 -5.31 8.05
CA GLN A 358 -10.16 -6.35 7.37
C GLN A 358 -10.95 -7.05 6.26
N ARG A 359 -12.22 -7.35 6.48
CA ARG A 359 -13.08 -7.99 5.47
C ARG A 359 -13.36 -7.06 4.30
N LEU A 360 -13.65 -5.79 4.56
CA LEU A 360 -13.85 -4.77 3.52
C LEU A 360 -12.57 -4.54 2.71
N HIS A 361 -11.42 -4.43 3.37
CA HIS A 361 -10.12 -4.31 2.69
C HIS A 361 -9.84 -5.52 1.78
N ARG A 362 -10.15 -6.73 2.24
CA ARG A 362 -10.05 -7.94 1.42
C ARG A 362 -10.98 -7.88 0.20
N ALA A 363 -12.26 -7.57 0.42
CA ALA A 363 -13.24 -7.49 -0.66
C ALA A 363 -12.88 -6.41 -1.68
N PHE A 364 -12.39 -5.25 -1.21
CA PHE A 364 -11.87 -4.21 -2.08
C PHE A 364 -10.69 -4.72 -2.92
N ASN A 365 -9.70 -5.38 -2.32
CA ASN A 365 -8.56 -5.91 -3.05
C ASN A 365 -8.97 -6.98 -4.07
N GLU A 366 -9.87 -7.89 -3.73
CA GLU A 366 -10.40 -8.89 -4.66
C GLU A 366 -11.10 -8.23 -5.85
N PHE A 367 -11.89 -7.20 -5.60
CA PHE A 367 -12.55 -6.40 -6.64
C PHE A 367 -11.52 -5.59 -7.46
N TYR A 368 -10.67 -4.82 -6.79
CA TYR A 368 -9.72 -3.90 -7.42
C TYR A 368 -8.73 -4.61 -8.35
N TYR A 369 -8.27 -5.80 -7.96
CA TYR A 369 -7.40 -6.63 -8.78
C TYR A 369 -8.15 -7.58 -9.74
N ASN A 370 -9.47 -7.37 -9.93
CA ASN A 370 -10.30 -8.16 -10.84
C ASN A 370 -10.25 -9.68 -10.59
N ARG A 371 -10.16 -10.07 -9.32
CA ARG A 371 -10.06 -11.49 -8.90
C ARG A 371 -11.43 -12.14 -8.64
N GLY A 372 -12.47 -11.31 -8.42
CA GLY A 372 -13.80 -11.73 -7.96
C GLY A 372 -13.87 -11.95 -6.44
N LEU A 373 -15.03 -11.62 -5.87
CA LEU A 373 -15.26 -11.82 -4.44
C LEU A 373 -15.18 -13.31 -4.07
N GLY A 374 -14.55 -13.58 -2.94
CA GLY A 374 -14.31 -14.96 -2.46
C GLY A 374 -13.02 -15.58 -3.00
N TYR A 375 -12.24 -14.87 -3.81
CA TYR A 375 -10.94 -15.34 -4.31
C TYR A 375 -10.02 -15.78 -3.19
N SER A 376 -9.92 -15.02 -2.09
CA SER A 376 -9.05 -15.38 -0.96
C SER A 376 -9.43 -16.74 -0.33
N LYS A 377 -10.72 -17.06 -0.28
CA LYS A 377 -11.18 -18.36 0.21
C LYS A 377 -10.78 -19.50 -0.74
N LYS A 378 -10.92 -19.27 -2.04
CA LYS A 378 -10.43 -20.22 -3.06
C LYS A 378 -8.92 -20.40 -2.96
N GLN A 379 -8.18 -19.30 -2.81
CA GLN A 379 -6.72 -19.35 -2.68
C GLN A 379 -6.25 -20.20 -1.48
N LEU A 380 -7.00 -20.20 -0.35
CA LEU A 380 -6.69 -21.07 0.78
C LEU A 380 -6.89 -22.56 0.42
N GLN A 381 -7.93 -22.91 -0.31
CA GLN A 381 -8.12 -24.26 -0.82
C GLN A 381 -6.99 -24.68 -1.77
N ASP A 382 -6.57 -23.76 -2.65
CA ASP A 382 -5.44 -24.01 -3.56
C ASP A 382 -4.15 -24.20 -2.75
N ILE A 383 -3.91 -23.46 -1.66
CA ILE A 383 -2.78 -23.66 -0.74
C ILE A 383 -2.86 -25.05 -0.07
N GLU A 384 -4.02 -25.46 0.46
CA GLU A 384 -4.20 -26.77 1.07
C GLU A 384 -3.90 -27.92 0.12
N ASN A 385 -4.29 -27.77 -1.16
CA ASN A 385 -4.12 -28.80 -2.19
C ASN A 385 -2.76 -28.73 -2.91
N ALA A 386 -1.97 -27.68 -2.65
CA ALA A 386 -0.70 -27.48 -3.36
C ALA A 386 0.24 -28.68 -3.21
N THR A 387 0.84 -29.11 -4.32
CA THR A 387 1.82 -30.18 -4.35
C THR A 387 3.25 -29.64 -4.28
N LEU A 388 4.17 -30.45 -3.79
CA LEU A 388 5.58 -30.06 -3.69
C LEU A 388 6.18 -29.79 -5.09
N ASP A 389 5.81 -30.60 -6.06
CA ASP A 389 6.36 -30.52 -7.41
C ASP A 389 5.93 -29.21 -8.11
N GLU A 390 4.63 -28.85 -8.07
CA GLU A 390 4.14 -27.62 -8.70
C GLU A 390 4.69 -26.34 -8.05
N VAL A 391 4.89 -26.34 -6.72
CA VAL A 391 5.51 -25.19 -6.03
C VAL A 391 7.01 -25.11 -6.39
N ASN A 392 7.69 -26.25 -6.47
CA ASN A 392 9.09 -26.29 -6.84
C ASN A 392 9.33 -25.94 -8.32
N GLU A 393 8.44 -26.33 -9.22
CA GLU A 393 8.46 -25.88 -10.61
C GLU A 393 8.29 -24.36 -10.70
N PHE A 394 7.33 -23.82 -9.97
CA PHE A 394 7.11 -22.37 -9.88
C PHE A 394 8.36 -21.64 -9.40
N ILE A 395 8.95 -22.05 -8.28
CA ILE A 395 10.16 -21.44 -7.72
C ILE A 395 11.32 -21.48 -8.73
N LYS A 396 11.56 -22.62 -9.34
CA LYS A 396 12.66 -22.82 -10.31
C LYS A 396 12.45 -22.07 -11.62
N SER A 397 11.21 -21.75 -12.00
CA SER A 397 10.92 -20.95 -13.19
C SER A 397 11.29 -19.47 -13.00
N HIS A 398 11.23 -18.94 -11.76
CA HIS A 398 11.55 -17.55 -11.43
C HIS A 398 13.04 -17.32 -11.13
N LYS A 399 13.87 -17.47 -12.18
CA LYS A 399 15.33 -17.36 -12.07
C LYS A 399 15.80 -15.94 -11.82
N GLU A 400 15.01 -14.96 -12.24
CA GLU A 400 15.22 -13.52 -12.07
C GLU A 400 15.28 -13.10 -10.60
N LEU A 401 14.69 -13.86 -9.68
CA LEU A 401 14.82 -13.61 -8.23
C LEU A 401 16.28 -13.65 -7.73
N ARG A 402 17.19 -14.25 -8.50
CA ARG A 402 18.64 -14.26 -8.21
C ARG A 402 19.34 -12.94 -8.58
N ASP A 403 18.68 -12.07 -9.31
CA ASP A 403 19.26 -10.80 -9.77
C ASP A 403 19.07 -9.72 -8.71
N ILE A 404 19.62 -10.02 -7.51
CA ILE A 404 19.45 -9.19 -6.32
C ILE A 404 20.31 -7.93 -6.43
N SER A 405 19.66 -6.80 -6.22
CA SER A 405 20.29 -5.52 -5.95
C SER A 405 20.23 -5.18 -4.46
N PHE A 406 21.22 -4.42 -3.98
CA PHE A 406 21.33 -4.02 -2.59
C PHE A 406 21.48 -2.51 -2.45
N ALA A 407 20.81 -1.93 -1.46
CA ALA A 407 21.06 -0.59 -0.95
C ALA A 407 21.43 -0.71 0.53
N ILE A 408 22.63 -0.24 0.89
CA ILE A 408 23.21 -0.45 2.22
C ILE A 408 23.57 0.91 2.82
N VAL A 409 22.88 1.30 3.89
CA VAL A 409 23.29 2.44 4.71
C VAL A 409 24.23 1.94 5.77
N THR A 410 25.45 2.50 5.81
CA THR A 410 26.52 2.05 6.70
C THR A 410 27.48 3.18 7.05
N ALA A 411 28.31 3.03 8.07
CA ALA A 411 29.44 3.93 8.31
C ALA A 411 30.59 3.63 7.34
N LYS A 412 31.61 4.54 7.36
CA LYS A 412 32.86 4.35 6.59
C LYS A 412 33.67 3.20 7.15
#